data_c33d7428c32766b61159bc47bda76a5a
#
_entry.id   c33d7428c32766b61159bc47bda76a5a
#
_cell.length_a   1.000
_cell.length_b   1.000
_cell.length_c   1.000
_cell.angle_alpha   90.00
_cell.angle_beta   90.00
_cell.angle_gamma   90.00
#
_symmetry.space_group_name_H-M   'P 1'
#
loop_
_entity.id
_entity.type
_entity.pdbx_description
1 polymer ?
#
loop_
_entity_poly.entity_id
_entity_poly.type
_entity_poly.pdbx_seq_one_letter_code
_entity_poly.pdbx_strand_id
1 'polypeptide(L)'
;MYTKPNFNLMTTSGLFVVPALLGIYKKEYLLSSVSLISMMASLNYWRDPVPGTRKNIDLVVSKISGFVYFIHGYKNTIGLMRFLGYTNGFIIISCYYTSCLLYKLKSNGWITYYMGFHITIVLGKIIVLIKTF
;
A
#
# COMPACT_ATOMS: atom_id res chain seq x y z
N MET A 1 -13.98 6.32 15.27
CA MET A 1 -13.13 5.33 14.58
C MET A 1 -13.90 4.05 14.34
N TYR A 2 -13.57 3.34 13.28
CA TYR A 2 -14.22 2.10 12.92
C TYR A 2 -13.87 1.03 13.96
N THR A 3 -14.89 0.36 14.51
CA THR A 3 -14.69 -0.69 15.53
C THR A 3 -15.13 -2.07 15.06
N LYS A 4 -15.62 -2.17 13.82
CA LYS A 4 -16.06 -3.44 13.21
C LYS A 4 -15.06 -3.84 12.11
N PRO A 5 -14.93 -5.15 11.81
CA PRO A 5 -14.11 -5.58 10.68
C PRO A 5 -14.49 -4.84 9.41
N ASN A 6 -13.50 -4.36 8.67
CA ASN A 6 -13.72 -3.68 7.41
C ASN A 6 -13.30 -4.62 6.27
N PHE A 7 -14.26 -5.38 5.76
CA PHE A 7 -13.98 -6.39 4.75
C PHE A 7 -13.49 -5.80 3.44
N ASN A 8 -13.95 -4.59 3.09
CA ASN A 8 -13.46 -3.92 1.87
C ASN A 8 -11.98 -3.60 1.98
N LEU A 9 -11.55 -3.04 3.10
CA LEU A 9 -10.13 -2.72 3.32
C LEU A 9 -9.28 -3.97 3.55
N MET A 10 -9.87 -5.02 4.14
CA MET A 10 -9.18 -6.31 4.24
C MET A 10 -8.94 -6.92 2.86
N THR A 11 -9.92 -6.85 1.96
CA THR A 11 -9.80 -7.36 0.60
C THR A 11 -8.71 -6.61 -0.17
N THR A 12 -8.70 -5.28 -0.12
CA THR A 12 -7.67 -4.50 -0.80
C THR A 12 -6.28 -4.70 -0.20
N SER A 13 -6.19 -4.89 1.13
CA SER A 13 -4.93 -5.25 1.78
C SER A 13 -4.43 -6.62 1.31
N GLY A 14 -5.34 -7.57 1.09
CA GLY A 14 -5.00 -8.90 0.56
C GLY A 14 -4.39 -8.86 -0.83
N LEU A 15 -4.66 -7.81 -1.61
CA LEU A 15 -4.03 -7.63 -2.92
C LEU A 15 -2.51 -7.46 -2.83
N PHE A 16 -1.97 -7.15 -1.67
CA PHE A 16 -0.52 -7.07 -1.48
C PHE A 16 0.18 -8.41 -1.70
N VAL A 17 -0.57 -9.52 -1.74
CA VAL A 17 0.00 -10.82 -2.13
C VAL A 17 0.50 -10.83 -3.58
N VAL A 18 -0.11 -10.05 -4.47
CA VAL A 18 0.28 -9.99 -5.88
C VAL A 18 1.72 -9.52 -6.05
N PRO A 19 2.13 -8.34 -5.53
CA PRO A 19 3.54 -7.96 -5.60
C PRO A 19 4.46 -8.90 -4.82
N ALA A 20 3.98 -9.54 -3.75
CA ALA A 20 4.78 -10.52 -3.03
C ALA A 20 5.11 -11.73 -3.90
N LEU A 21 4.13 -12.29 -4.61
CA LEU A 21 4.34 -13.39 -5.52
C LEU A 21 5.20 -12.99 -6.73
N LEU A 22 4.96 -11.81 -7.28
CA LEU A 22 5.77 -11.29 -8.37
C LEU A 22 7.22 -11.08 -7.92
N GLY A 23 7.44 -10.62 -6.70
CA GLY A 23 8.76 -10.46 -6.13
C GLY A 23 9.50 -11.78 -6.01
N ILE A 24 8.81 -12.85 -5.60
CA ILE A 24 9.39 -14.19 -5.55
C ILE A 24 9.78 -14.65 -6.96
N TYR A 25 8.89 -14.46 -7.93
CA TYR A 25 9.16 -14.82 -9.33
C TYR A 25 10.37 -14.07 -9.88
N LYS A 26 10.51 -12.79 -9.53
CA LYS A 26 11.64 -11.94 -9.98
C LYS A 26 12.88 -12.10 -9.11
N LYS A 27 12.86 -12.96 -8.10
CA LYS A 27 13.95 -13.17 -7.14
C LYS A 27 14.28 -11.91 -6.33
N GLU A 28 13.31 -11.03 -6.15
CA GLU A 28 13.41 -9.84 -5.33
C GLU A 28 12.85 -10.14 -3.94
N TYR A 29 13.58 -10.95 -3.18
CA TYR A 29 13.08 -11.51 -1.93
C TYR A 29 12.87 -10.46 -0.83
N LEU A 30 13.70 -9.41 -0.80
CA LEU A 30 13.51 -8.32 0.15
C LEU A 30 12.17 -7.62 -0.10
N LEU A 31 11.87 -7.26 -1.35
CA LEU A 31 10.64 -6.58 -1.71
C LEU A 31 9.42 -7.47 -1.47
N SER A 32 9.55 -8.77 -1.78
CA SER A 32 8.49 -9.74 -1.51
C SER A 32 8.20 -9.85 -0.02
N SER A 33 9.24 -9.97 0.81
CA SER A 33 9.10 -10.06 2.27
C SER A 33 8.45 -8.81 2.84
N VAL A 34 8.88 -7.63 2.40
CA VAL A 34 8.32 -6.35 2.84
C VAL A 34 6.84 -6.28 2.49
N SER A 35 6.45 -6.72 1.29
CA SER A 35 5.05 -6.72 0.87
C SER A 35 4.19 -7.67 1.70
N LEU A 36 4.70 -8.87 2.02
CA LEU A 36 3.99 -9.83 2.87
C LEU A 36 3.79 -9.29 4.28
N ILE A 37 4.83 -8.70 4.86
CA ILE A 37 4.75 -8.11 6.20
C ILE A 37 3.73 -6.97 6.21
N SER A 38 3.74 -6.13 5.19
CA SER A 38 2.79 -5.03 5.04
C SER A 38 1.34 -5.56 4.94
N MET A 39 1.14 -6.63 4.16
CA MET A 39 -0.17 -7.27 4.06
C MET A 39 -0.65 -7.79 5.41
N MET A 40 0.21 -8.50 6.12
CA MET A 40 -0.14 -9.07 7.42
C MET A 40 -0.48 -7.99 8.45
N ALA A 41 0.31 -6.93 8.50
CA ALA A 41 0.06 -5.82 9.41
C ALA A 41 -1.26 -5.11 9.09
N SER A 42 -1.54 -4.88 7.81
CA SER A 42 -2.76 -4.22 7.37
C SER A 42 -4.00 -5.08 7.63
N LEU A 43 -3.94 -6.37 7.31
CA LEU A 43 -5.04 -7.30 7.60
C LEU A 43 -5.29 -7.40 9.10
N ASN A 44 -4.22 -7.46 9.91
CA ASN A 44 -4.34 -7.54 11.35
C ASN A 44 -5.03 -6.30 11.93
N TYR A 45 -4.77 -5.12 11.37
CA TYR A 45 -5.45 -3.90 11.79
C TYR A 45 -6.92 -3.87 11.35
N TRP A 46 -7.19 -4.12 10.05
CA TRP A 46 -8.54 -3.94 9.51
C TRP A 46 -9.53 -5.04 9.91
N ARG A 47 -9.06 -6.17 10.43
CA ARG A 47 -9.98 -7.18 10.99
C ARG A 47 -10.67 -6.70 12.27
N ASP A 48 -10.05 -5.74 12.98
CA ASP A 48 -10.59 -5.13 14.20
C ASP A 48 -9.95 -3.74 14.36
N PRO A 49 -10.45 -2.74 13.61
CA PRO A 49 -9.78 -1.46 13.46
C PRO A 49 -10.04 -0.54 14.65
N VAL A 50 -9.33 -0.79 15.75
CA VAL A 50 -9.38 0.06 16.94
C VAL A 50 -8.04 0.76 17.11
N PRO A 51 -8.01 1.96 17.75
CA PRO A 51 -6.75 2.63 18.07
C PRO A 51 -5.88 1.76 18.97
N GLY A 52 -4.57 1.84 18.79
CA GLY A 52 -3.63 1.12 19.63
C GLY A 52 -2.45 0.55 18.86
N THR A 53 -1.84 -0.50 19.41
CA THR A 53 -0.60 -1.08 18.89
C THR A 53 -0.75 -1.56 17.46
N ARG A 54 -1.86 -2.23 17.12
CA ARG A 54 -2.06 -2.76 15.77
C ARG A 54 -2.13 -1.66 14.72
N LYS A 55 -2.79 -0.54 15.03
CA LYS A 55 -2.84 0.61 14.15
C LYS A 55 -1.43 1.19 13.95
N ASN A 56 -0.67 1.33 15.03
CA ASN A 56 0.68 1.87 14.96
C ASN A 56 1.61 0.98 14.16
N ILE A 57 1.50 -0.35 14.33
CA ILE A 57 2.28 -1.32 13.55
C ILE A 57 1.95 -1.18 12.06
N ASP A 58 0.68 -1.12 11.69
CA ASP A 58 0.27 -0.96 10.30
C ASP A 58 0.84 0.33 9.69
N LEU A 59 0.73 1.45 10.40
CA LEU A 59 1.24 2.74 9.93
C LEU A 59 2.76 2.73 9.75
N VAL A 60 3.49 2.20 10.71
CA VAL A 60 4.96 2.14 10.65
C VAL A 60 5.42 1.20 9.54
N VAL A 61 4.83 0.01 9.46
CA VAL A 61 5.19 -0.98 8.43
C VAL A 61 4.87 -0.43 7.04
N SER A 62 3.74 0.25 6.87
CA SER A 62 3.36 0.85 5.59
C SER A 62 4.36 1.92 5.14
N LYS A 63 4.82 2.76 6.06
CA LYS A 63 5.83 3.79 5.76
C LYS A 63 7.17 3.18 5.39
N ILE A 64 7.62 2.18 6.13
CA ILE A 64 8.88 1.47 5.83
C ILE A 64 8.78 0.78 4.48
N SER A 65 7.67 0.10 4.21
CA SER A 65 7.42 -0.56 2.94
C SER A 65 7.46 0.43 1.77
N GLY A 66 6.78 1.55 1.91
CA GLY A 66 6.78 2.60 0.89
C GLY A 66 8.17 3.15 0.63
N PHE A 67 8.94 3.37 1.69
CA PHE A 67 10.31 3.90 1.58
C PHE A 67 11.24 2.90 0.89
N VAL A 68 11.17 1.63 1.25
CA VAL A 68 11.99 0.57 0.64
C VAL A 68 11.70 0.46 -0.85
N TYR A 69 10.42 0.41 -1.23
CA TYR A 69 10.02 0.35 -2.64
C TYR A 69 10.42 1.62 -3.39
N PHE A 70 10.29 2.78 -2.77
CA PHE A 70 10.67 4.05 -3.40
C PHE A 70 12.17 4.08 -3.73
N ILE A 71 13.01 3.72 -2.77
CA ILE A 71 14.47 3.71 -2.99
C ILE A 71 14.84 2.70 -4.06
N HIS A 72 14.29 1.50 -3.98
CA HIS A 72 14.56 0.45 -4.95
C HIS A 72 14.11 0.86 -6.35
N GLY A 73 12.93 1.45 -6.44
CA GLY A 73 12.40 1.97 -7.71
C GLY A 73 13.25 3.09 -8.26
N TYR A 74 13.65 4.04 -7.43
CA TYR A 74 14.50 5.15 -7.87
C TYR A 74 15.81 4.66 -8.47
N LYS A 75 16.42 3.63 -7.87
CA LYS A 75 17.69 3.08 -8.35
C LYS A 75 17.56 2.22 -9.59
N ASN A 76 16.43 1.53 -9.77
CA ASN A 76 16.33 0.43 -10.75
C ASN A 76 15.35 0.68 -11.89
N THR A 77 14.43 1.65 -11.77
CA THR A 77 13.52 1.99 -12.86
C THR A 77 14.13 3.07 -13.75
N ILE A 78 13.82 3.02 -15.04
CA ILE A 78 14.28 4.00 -16.01
C ILE A 78 13.14 4.39 -16.96
N GLY A 79 13.29 5.53 -17.64
CA GLY A 79 12.39 5.95 -18.69
C GLY A 79 10.94 6.09 -18.25
N LEU A 80 10.04 5.52 -19.06
CA LEU A 80 8.59 5.57 -18.82
C LEU A 80 8.20 4.95 -17.48
N MET A 81 8.86 3.87 -17.06
CA MET A 81 8.52 3.22 -15.78
C MET A 81 8.81 4.14 -14.59
N ARG A 82 9.88 4.93 -14.64
CA ARG A 82 10.17 5.91 -13.59
C ARG A 82 9.11 7.01 -13.55
N PHE A 83 8.68 7.49 -14.71
CA PHE A 83 7.62 8.49 -14.81
C PHE A 83 6.30 7.94 -14.24
N LEU A 84 5.93 6.72 -14.61
CA LEU A 84 4.73 6.06 -14.09
C LEU A 84 4.81 5.88 -12.58
N GLY A 85 6.00 5.55 -12.06
CA GLY A 85 6.22 5.41 -10.62
C GLY A 85 5.99 6.71 -9.87
N TYR A 86 6.50 7.83 -10.37
CA TYR A 86 6.27 9.14 -9.74
C TYR A 86 4.80 9.55 -9.80
N THR A 87 4.14 9.35 -10.94
CA THR A 87 2.71 9.64 -11.10
C THR A 87 1.88 8.81 -10.11
N ASN A 88 2.19 7.52 -10.02
CA ASN A 88 1.52 6.62 -9.09
C ASN A 88 1.74 7.04 -7.63
N GLY A 89 2.96 7.45 -7.28
CA GLY A 89 3.27 7.96 -5.94
C GLY A 89 2.44 9.19 -5.59
N PHE A 90 2.27 10.10 -6.54
CA PHE A 90 1.43 11.29 -6.35
C PHE A 90 -0.03 10.89 -6.10
N ILE A 91 -0.54 9.91 -6.85
CA ILE A 91 -1.91 9.39 -6.67
C ILE A 91 -2.06 8.73 -5.30
N ILE A 92 -1.06 7.97 -4.85
CA ILE A 92 -1.07 7.33 -3.53
C ILE A 92 -1.25 8.39 -2.43
N ILE A 93 -0.44 9.44 -2.47
CA ILE A 93 -0.49 10.52 -1.49
C ILE A 93 -1.85 11.21 -1.53
N SER A 94 -2.34 11.52 -2.72
CA SER A 94 -3.64 12.21 -2.91
C SER A 94 -4.79 11.38 -2.36
N CYS A 95 -4.83 10.07 -2.64
CA CYS A 95 -5.87 9.18 -2.14
C CYS A 95 -5.84 9.11 -0.61
N TYR A 96 -4.65 9.00 -0.02
CA TYR A 96 -4.51 8.91 1.42
C TYR A 96 -5.03 10.18 2.11
N TYR A 97 -4.58 11.36 1.66
CA TYR A 97 -5.02 12.61 2.28
C TYR A 97 -6.50 12.89 2.05
N THR A 98 -7.02 12.57 0.88
CA THR A 98 -8.46 12.70 0.61
C THR A 98 -9.27 11.79 1.52
N SER A 99 -8.82 10.56 1.72
CA SER A 99 -9.47 9.63 2.64
C SER A 99 -9.49 10.18 4.07
N CYS A 100 -8.36 10.70 4.55
CA CYS A 100 -8.28 11.28 5.89
C CYS A 100 -9.21 12.48 6.05
N LEU A 101 -9.28 13.34 5.04
CA LEU A 101 -10.17 14.51 5.06
C LEU A 101 -11.64 14.09 5.11
N LEU A 102 -12.03 13.13 4.26
CA LEU A 102 -13.41 12.63 4.23
C LEU A 102 -13.79 11.94 5.55
N TYR A 103 -12.85 11.23 6.17
CA TYR A 103 -13.08 10.65 7.48
C TYR A 103 -13.38 11.73 8.53
N LYS A 104 -12.59 12.82 8.54
CA LYS A 104 -12.82 13.94 9.45
C LYS A 104 -14.18 14.62 9.21
N LEU A 105 -14.62 14.66 7.96
CA LEU A 105 -15.91 15.24 7.59
C LEU A 105 -17.07 14.26 7.78
N LYS A 106 -16.81 13.08 8.34
CA LYS A 106 -17.81 12.02 8.58
C LYS A 106 -18.51 11.56 7.30
N SER A 107 -17.83 11.64 6.15
CA SER A 107 -18.33 11.13 4.89
C SER A 107 -17.94 9.66 4.74
N ASN A 108 -18.87 8.83 4.26
CA ASN A 108 -18.60 7.40 4.01
C ASN A 108 -17.66 7.18 2.82
N GLY A 109 -17.41 8.19 2.00
CA GLY A 109 -16.51 8.09 0.86
C GLY A 109 -15.05 7.84 1.23
N TRP A 110 -14.66 8.02 2.48
CA TRP A 110 -13.30 7.77 2.92
C TRP A 110 -12.85 6.33 2.65
N ILE A 111 -13.77 5.36 2.75
CA ILE A 111 -13.46 3.95 2.51
C ILE A 111 -13.06 3.75 1.05
N THR A 112 -13.78 4.35 0.11
CA THR A 112 -13.48 4.24 -1.32
C THR A 112 -12.09 4.78 -1.63
N TYR A 113 -11.74 5.94 -1.10
CA TYR A 113 -10.42 6.53 -1.32
C TYR A 113 -9.31 5.74 -0.64
N TYR A 114 -9.58 5.15 0.52
CA TYR A 114 -8.60 4.30 1.19
C TYR A 114 -8.37 2.98 0.42
N MET A 115 -9.42 2.41 -0.16
CA MET A 115 -9.29 1.26 -1.08
C MET A 115 -8.45 1.65 -2.29
N GLY A 116 -8.70 2.82 -2.88
CA GLY A 116 -7.89 3.35 -3.97
C GLY A 116 -6.42 3.53 -3.56
N PHE A 117 -6.17 3.97 -2.35
CA PHE A 117 -4.83 4.06 -1.77
C PHE A 117 -4.14 2.69 -1.78
N HIS A 118 -4.81 1.64 -1.29
CA HIS A 118 -4.26 0.28 -1.31
C HIS A 118 -3.98 -0.22 -2.73
N ILE A 119 -4.92 0.00 -3.65
CA ILE A 119 -4.79 -0.45 -5.04
C ILE A 119 -3.62 0.25 -5.73
N THR A 120 -3.47 1.56 -5.53
CA THR A 120 -2.35 2.31 -6.12
C THR A 120 -1.01 1.91 -5.52
N ILE A 121 -0.96 1.54 -4.24
CA ILE A 121 0.25 0.97 -3.64
C ILE A 121 0.63 -0.33 -4.33
N VAL A 122 -0.33 -1.22 -4.57
CA VAL A 122 -0.08 -2.49 -5.28
C VAL A 122 0.46 -2.22 -6.68
N LEU A 123 -0.16 -1.29 -7.41
CA LEU A 123 0.31 -0.92 -8.75
C LEU A 123 1.73 -0.36 -8.72
N GLY A 124 2.05 0.49 -7.76
CA GLY A 124 3.39 1.04 -7.59
C GLY A 124 4.43 -0.03 -7.33
N LYS A 125 4.10 -0.99 -6.48
CA LYS A 125 4.98 -2.13 -6.20
C LYS A 125 5.22 -2.99 -7.43
N ILE A 126 4.18 -3.22 -8.24
CA ILE A 126 4.30 -3.96 -9.50
C ILE A 126 5.21 -3.20 -10.48
N ILE A 127 5.05 -1.90 -10.61
CA ILE A 127 5.91 -1.06 -11.46
C ILE A 127 7.37 -1.22 -11.07
N VAL A 128 7.67 -1.14 -9.78
CA VAL A 128 9.04 -1.28 -9.27
C VAL A 128 9.61 -2.67 -9.59
N LEU A 129 8.80 -3.72 -9.47
CA LEU A 129 9.22 -5.09 -9.72
C LEU A 129 9.43 -5.39 -11.20
N ILE A 130 8.68 -4.74 -12.09
CA ILE A 130 8.87 -4.87 -13.54
C ILE A 130 10.14 -4.14 -14.00
N LYS A 131 10.46 -2.98 -13.37
CA LYS A 131 11.69 -2.18 -13.54
C LYS A 131 11.83 -1.45 -14.87
N THR A 132 11.64 -2.14 -15.98
CA THR A 132 11.78 -1.55 -17.31
C THR A 132 10.57 -1.87 -18.17
N PHE A 133 10.29 -0.97 -19.11
CA PHE A 133 9.18 -1.13 -20.02
C PHE A 133 9.67 -1.62 -21.38
#